data_6751079a55b01f369506ea0c6b079166
#
_entry.id   6751079a55b01f369506ea0c6b079166
#
_cell.length_a   1.000
_cell.length_b   1.000
_cell.length_c   1.000
_cell.angle_alpha   90.00
_cell.angle_beta   90.00
_cell.angle_gamma   90.00
#
_symmetry.space_group_name_H-M   'P 1'
#
loop_
_entity.id
_entity.type
_entity.pdbx_description
1 polymer ?
#
loop_
_entity_poly.entity_id
_entity_poly.type
_entity_poly.pdbx_seq_one_letter_code
_entity_poly.pdbx_strand_id
1 'polypeptide(L)'
;MASKQPLDLIEGACLVLISNGISHGYQLAKQFESNTVLGEVLTLTRPVIYRAIKSLETQKLIRSADSLGSRGQLKFKLKCTSDGEKQAKQWLSEPVSHIRNLRDEFLIKVLLLQTFNLSTKRLIQTQRQALSEVTTTLLADSASTPAAIWRREQARTAMRFLDELDGASQTPSIEIKKQFQISARNQLRAQVAKVRHGDTLSTVYLALEPNQTMTSTITRDAADDLSLAPGSQVVALFKATEVMIAQSIAEVG
;
A
#
# COMPACT_ATOMS: atom_id res chain seq x y z
N MET A 1 22.16 -24.95 -17.80
CA MET A 1 21.12 -23.94 -17.50
C MET A 1 21.74 -22.91 -16.56
N ALA A 2 21.92 -21.66 -17.00
CA ALA A 2 22.47 -20.61 -16.12
C ALA A 2 21.53 -20.42 -14.95
N SER A 3 22.05 -20.57 -13.73
CA SER A 3 21.33 -20.26 -12.49
C SER A 3 20.87 -18.80 -12.58
N LYS A 4 19.54 -18.56 -12.66
CA LYS A 4 18.99 -17.21 -12.62
C LYS A 4 19.30 -16.62 -11.24
N GLN A 5 20.01 -15.50 -11.23
CA GLN A 5 20.29 -14.78 -9.99
C GLN A 5 18.97 -14.28 -9.37
N PRO A 6 18.72 -14.51 -8.07
CA PRO A 6 17.53 -14.01 -7.43
C PRO A 6 17.50 -12.46 -7.49
N LEU A 7 16.32 -11.91 -7.74
CA LEU A 7 16.13 -10.45 -7.73
C LEU A 7 16.33 -9.92 -6.30
N ASP A 8 17.06 -8.82 -6.18
CA ASP A 8 17.07 -8.09 -4.92
C ASP A 8 15.75 -7.31 -4.72
N LEU A 9 15.57 -6.72 -3.54
CA LEU A 9 14.38 -5.95 -3.17
C LEU A 9 14.06 -4.84 -4.20
N ILE A 10 15.08 -4.09 -4.62
CA ILE A 10 14.89 -2.92 -5.48
C ILE A 10 14.61 -3.36 -6.91
N GLU A 11 15.33 -4.35 -7.40
CA GLU A 11 15.10 -4.95 -8.71
C GLU A 11 13.70 -5.55 -8.81
N GLY A 12 13.29 -6.32 -7.81
CA GLY A 12 11.96 -6.93 -7.74
C GLY A 12 10.85 -5.88 -7.75
N ALA A 13 10.94 -4.86 -6.90
CA ALA A 13 9.97 -3.78 -6.84
C ALA A 13 9.90 -2.99 -8.16
N CYS A 14 11.04 -2.63 -8.75
CA CYS A 14 11.09 -1.96 -10.06
C CYS A 14 10.49 -2.83 -11.17
N LEU A 15 10.80 -4.12 -11.20
CA LEU A 15 10.28 -5.04 -12.21
C LEU A 15 8.76 -5.19 -12.13
N VAL A 16 8.20 -5.28 -10.91
CA VAL A 16 6.74 -5.32 -10.69
C VAL A 16 6.08 -4.02 -11.17
N LEU A 17 6.67 -2.86 -10.87
CA LEU A 17 6.15 -1.56 -11.32
C LEU A 17 6.18 -1.43 -12.84
N ILE A 18 7.25 -1.88 -13.49
CA ILE A 18 7.39 -1.88 -14.97
C ILE A 18 6.38 -2.86 -15.61
N SER A 19 6.21 -4.05 -15.04
CA SER A 19 5.25 -5.04 -15.56
C SER A 19 3.79 -4.56 -15.46
N ASN A 20 3.51 -3.61 -14.55
CA ASN A 20 2.21 -2.98 -14.38
C ASN A 20 2.09 -1.60 -15.05
N GLY A 21 2.99 -1.29 -16.00
CA GLY A 21 2.80 -0.17 -16.93
C GLY A 21 3.62 1.09 -16.64
N ILE A 22 4.43 1.14 -15.56
CA ILE A 22 5.37 2.25 -15.39
C ILE A 22 6.49 2.10 -16.42
N SER A 23 6.58 3.07 -17.32
CA SER A 23 7.42 2.96 -18.51
C SER A 23 8.62 3.91 -18.56
N HIS A 24 8.84 4.72 -17.53
CA HIS A 24 9.92 5.68 -17.50
C HIS A 24 10.66 5.68 -16.16
N GLY A 25 12.01 5.76 -16.21
CA GLY A 25 12.84 5.72 -15.00
C GLY A 25 12.54 6.82 -13.99
N TYR A 26 12.16 8.04 -14.43
CA TYR A 26 11.75 9.10 -13.53
C TYR A 26 10.43 8.80 -12.80
N GLN A 27 9.48 8.11 -13.47
CA GLN A 27 8.23 7.68 -12.86
C GLN A 27 8.46 6.58 -11.81
N LEU A 28 9.40 5.66 -12.08
CA LEU A 28 9.84 4.69 -11.08
C LEU A 28 10.44 5.37 -9.87
N ALA A 29 11.36 6.33 -10.07
CA ALA A 29 11.98 7.05 -8.96
C ALA A 29 10.94 7.79 -8.11
N LYS A 30 9.91 8.35 -8.74
CA LYS A 30 8.81 9.03 -8.05
C LYS A 30 8.00 8.10 -7.14
N GLN A 31 7.93 6.79 -7.43
CA GLN A 31 7.21 5.83 -6.56
C GLN A 31 7.89 5.62 -5.20
N PHE A 32 9.18 5.96 -5.08
CA PHE A 32 9.99 5.78 -3.88
C PHE A 32 10.39 7.10 -3.21
N GLU A 33 9.71 8.21 -3.53
CA GLU A 33 9.85 9.47 -2.79
C GLU A 33 9.18 9.36 -1.43
N SER A 34 9.72 10.03 -0.41
CA SER A 34 9.28 9.92 1.00
C SER A 34 7.79 10.21 1.24
N ASN A 35 7.13 10.89 0.32
CA ASN A 35 5.71 11.23 0.38
C ASN A 35 4.81 10.21 -0.35
N THR A 36 5.33 9.07 -0.74
CA THR A 36 4.59 8.00 -1.44
C THR A 36 4.44 6.77 -0.55
N VAL A 37 3.46 5.92 -0.88
CA VAL A 37 3.17 4.70 -0.13
C VAL A 37 4.38 3.75 -0.06
N LEU A 38 5.13 3.60 -1.16
CA LEU A 38 6.35 2.79 -1.15
C LEU A 38 7.50 3.51 -0.44
N GLY A 39 7.56 4.84 -0.56
CA GLY A 39 8.58 5.69 0.07
C GLY A 39 8.49 5.73 1.60
N GLU A 40 7.32 5.44 2.19
CA GLU A 40 7.16 5.27 3.65
C GLU A 40 7.97 4.07 4.18
N VAL A 41 8.13 3.04 3.36
CA VAL A 41 8.91 1.83 3.70
C VAL A 41 10.35 1.96 3.23
N LEU A 42 10.54 2.45 2.00
CA LEU A 42 11.84 2.48 1.35
C LEU A 42 11.98 3.73 0.47
N THR A 43 12.67 4.74 0.98
CA THR A 43 13.03 5.93 0.21
C THR A 43 14.29 5.67 -0.62
N LEU A 44 14.20 5.84 -1.94
CA LEU A 44 15.31 5.58 -2.86
C LEU A 44 15.70 6.83 -3.66
N THR A 45 17.00 6.95 -3.91
CA THR A 45 17.53 8.00 -4.79
C THR A 45 17.49 7.57 -6.26
N ARG A 46 17.43 8.54 -7.17
CA ARG A 46 17.42 8.27 -8.62
C ARG A 46 18.59 7.37 -9.07
N PRO A 47 19.85 7.57 -8.64
CA PRO A 47 20.96 6.70 -9.03
C PRO A 47 20.74 5.23 -8.69
N VAL A 48 20.12 4.95 -7.55
CA VAL A 48 19.80 3.56 -7.12
C VAL A 48 18.79 2.93 -8.07
N ILE A 49 17.72 3.65 -8.41
CA ILE A 49 16.69 3.19 -9.36
C ILE A 49 17.30 2.92 -10.75
N TYR A 50 18.14 3.85 -11.26
CA TYR A 50 18.77 3.65 -12.56
C TYR A 50 19.77 2.48 -12.58
N ARG A 51 20.42 2.18 -11.45
CA ARG A 51 21.26 0.98 -11.30
C ARG A 51 20.41 -0.29 -11.40
N ALA A 52 19.26 -0.33 -10.73
CA ALA A 52 18.32 -1.46 -10.81
C ALA A 52 17.79 -1.65 -12.24
N ILE A 53 17.42 -0.57 -12.94
CA ILE A 53 17.00 -0.61 -14.34
C ILE A 53 18.11 -1.24 -15.21
N LYS A 54 19.35 -0.78 -15.08
CA LYS A 54 20.49 -1.32 -15.84
C LYS A 54 20.74 -2.80 -15.56
N SER A 55 20.59 -3.22 -14.30
CA SER A 55 20.71 -4.61 -13.91
C SER A 55 19.61 -5.47 -14.55
N LEU A 56 18.35 -5.03 -14.49
CA LEU A 56 17.21 -5.72 -15.11
C LEU A 56 17.33 -5.82 -16.64
N GLU A 57 17.91 -4.81 -17.30
CA GLU A 57 18.24 -4.86 -18.74
C GLU A 57 19.33 -5.90 -19.03
N THR A 58 20.39 -5.92 -18.23
CA THR A 58 21.48 -6.91 -18.36
C THR A 58 20.94 -8.35 -18.18
N GLN A 59 20.01 -8.55 -17.26
CA GLN A 59 19.30 -9.81 -17.03
C GLN A 59 18.24 -10.11 -18.11
N LYS A 60 18.03 -9.21 -19.08
CA LYS A 60 17.03 -9.32 -20.16
C LYS A 60 15.58 -9.42 -19.67
N LEU A 61 15.29 -8.93 -18.47
CA LEU A 61 13.95 -8.92 -17.87
C LEU A 61 13.12 -7.72 -18.34
N ILE A 62 13.80 -6.65 -18.72
CA ILE A 62 13.20 -5.48 -19.36
C ILE A 62 13.98 -5.10 -20.61
N ARG A 63 13.39 -4.26 -21.45
CA ARG A 63 14.01 -3.65 -22.63
C ARG A 63 13.73 -2.17 -22.63
N SER A 64 14.74 -1.37 -22.99
CA SER A 64 14.55 0.03 -23.35
C SER A 64 14.23 0.13 -24.84
N ALA A 65 13.16 0.80 -25.18
CA ALA A 65 12.81 1.14 -26.55
C ALA A 65 12.88 2.65 -26.74
N ASP A 66 13.50 3.09 -27.83
CA ASP A 66 13.51 4.49 -28.22
C ASP A 66 12.08 4.93 -28.55
N SER A 67 11.59 5.96 -27.91
CA SER A 67 10.35 6.63 -28.26
C SER A 67 10.63 8.10 -28.56
N LEU A 68 10.15 8.57 -29.71
CA LEU A 68 10.18 10.00 -30.06
C LEU A 68 9.16 10.72 -29.16
N GLY A 69 9.66 11.58 -28.28
CA GLY A 69 8.82 12.50 -27.52
C GLY A 69 8.26 13.60 -28.42
N SER A 70 7.14 14.22 -28.02
CA SER A 70 6.42 15.29 -28.75
C SER A 70 7.26 16.54 -29.10
N ARG A 71 8.51 16.62 -28.65
CA ARG A 71 9.47 17.68 -28.95
C ARG A 71 10.78 17.14 -29.56
N GLY A 72 10.77 15.97 -30.22
CA GLY A 72 11.94 15.39 -30.86
C GLY A 72 13.02 14.87 -29.92
N GLN A 73 12.81 14.86 -28.61
CA GLN A 73 13.75 14.30 -27.64
C GLN A 73 13.56 12.77 -27.57
N LEU A 74 14.65 12.02 -27.71
CA LEU A 74 14.68 10.58 -27.47
C LEU A 74 14.32 10.31 -26.00
N LYS A 75 13.17 9.67 -25.77
CA LYS A 75 12.76 9.17 -24.46
C LYS A 75 12.88 7.66 -24.47
N PHE A 76 13.62 7.12 -23.51
CA PHE A 76 13.70 5.67 -23.31
C PHE A 76 12.44 5.19 -22.60
N LYS A 77 11.67 4.35 -23.28
CA LYS A 77 10.49 3.71 -22.70
C LYS A 77 10.84 2.29 -22.27
N LEU A 78 10.70 2.02 -20.98
CA LEU A 78 10.94 0.72 -20.40
C LEU A 78 9.75 -0.21 -20.70
N LYS A 79 10.01 -1.44 -21.08
CA LYS A 79 9.01 -2.47 -21.31
C LYS A 79 9.47 -3.79 -20.70
N CYS A 80 8.57 -4.46 -19.98
CA CYS A 80 8.82 -5.78 -19.43
C CYS A 80 8.88 -6.83 -20.55
N THR A 81 9.75 -7.81 -20.42
CA THR A 81 9.76 -9.00 -21.29
C THR A 81 8.84 -10.08 -20.71
N SER A 82 8.48 -11.09 -21.50
CA SER A 82 7.68 -12.22 -20.99
C SER A 82 8.36 -12.97 -19.83
N ASP A 83 9.69 -13.06 -19.84
CA ASP A 83 10.45 -13.61 -18.71
C ASP A 83 10.46 -12.68 -17.51
N GLY A 84 10.52 -11.35 -17.74
CA GLY A 84 10.37 -10.35 -16.71
C GLY A 84 9.02 -10.41 -16.03
N GLU A 85 7.92 -10.54 -16.78
CA GLU A 85 6.57 -10.67 -16.22
C GLU A 85 6.43 -11.92 -15.34
N LYS A 86 7.00 -13.04 -15.76
CA LYS A 86 7.01 -14.28 -14.96
C LYS A 86 7.81 -14.09 -13.67
N GLN A 87 8.98 -13.47 -13.74
CA GLN A 87 9.81 -13.21 -12.56
C GLN A 87 9.20 -12.18 -11.63
N ALA A 88 8.55 -11.13 -12.14
CA ALA A 88 7.82 -10.17 -11.33
C ALA A 88 6.72 -10.84 -10.50
N LYS A 89 5.91 -11.71 -11.14
CA LYS A 89 4.85 -12.47 -10.46
C LYS A 89 5.41 -13.45 -9.42
N GLN A 90 6.51 -14.15 -9.76
CA GLN A 90 7.19 -15.07 -8.86
C GLN A 90 7.70 -14.31 -7.63
N TRP A 91 8.50 -13.27 -7.81
CA TRP A 91 9.07 -12.48 -6.73
C TRP A 91 7.98 -11.90 -5.82
N LEU A 92 6.88 -11.40 -6.40
CA LEU A 92 5.76 -10.83 -5.65
C LEU A 92 5.02 -11.87 -4.79
N SER A 93 5.06 -13.14 -5.16
CA SER A 93 4.40 -14.23 -4.45
C SER A 93 5.31 -14.99 -3.48
N GLU A 94 6.64 -14.80 -3.56
CA GLU A 94 7.60 -15.47 -2.69
C GLU A 94 7.64 -14.86 -1.29
N PRO A 95 7.51 -15.66 -0.22
CA PRO A 95 7.70 -15.17 1.13
C PRO A 95 9.16 -14.83 1.41
N VAL A 96 9.40 -13.94 2.37
CA VAL A 96 10.77 -13.67 2.85
C VAL A 96 11.18 -14.71 3.89
N SER A 97 12.47 -15.08 3.87
CA SER A 97 13.02 -16.15 4.72
C SER A 97 13.38 -15.69 6.14
N HIS A 98 13.50 -14.37 6.37
CA HIS A 98 13.93 -13.82 7.65
C HIS A 98 12.93 -12.82 8.22
N ILE A 99 12.70 -12.85 9.55
CA ILE A 99 11.83 -11.91 10.26
C ILE A 99 12.24 -10.45 9.98
N ARG A 100 13.53 -10.15 9.90
CA ARG A 100 14.03 -8.79 9.63
C ARG A 100 13.56 -8.23 8.29
N ASN A 101 13.32 -9.09 7.29
CA ASN A 101 12.90 -8.68 5.96
C ASN A 101 11.38 -8.42 5.87
N LEU A 102 10.63 -8.63 6.97
CA LEU A 102 9.22 -8.26 7.02
C LEU A 102 9.02 -6.74 6.93
N ARG A 103 9.93 -5.97 7.51
CA ARG A 103 9.81 -4.51 7.57
C ARG A 103 10.12 -3.78 6.27
N ASP A 104 10.75 -4.45 5.31
CA ASP A 104 11.15 -3.88 4.02
C ASP A 104 10.58 -4.69 2.85
N GLU A 105 11.18 -5.81 2.48
CA GLU A 105 10.80 -6.58 1.30
C GLU A 105 9.36 -7.09 1.34
N PHE A 106 8.94 -7.67 2.47
CA PHE A 106 7.57 -8.17 2.59
C PHE A 106 6.54 -7.02 2.55
N LEU A 107 6.81 -5.91 3.27
CA LEU A 107 5.94 -4.73 3.21
C LEU A 107 5.83 -4.16 1.80
N ILE A 108 6.94 -4.02 1.07
CA ILE A 108 6.92 -3.57 -0.33
C ILE A 108 6.07 -4.51 -1.19
N LYS A 109 6.18 -5.83 -1.03
CA LYS A 109 5.33 -6.80 -1.75
C LYS A 109 3.84 -6.61 -1.43
N VAL A 110 3.49 -6.45 -0.15
CA VAL A 110 2.09 -6.20 0.28
C VAL A 110 1.57 -4.90 -0.33
N LEU A 111 2.33 -3.81 -0.25
CA LEU A 111 1.95 -2.51 -0.80
C LEU A 111 1.79 -2.54 -2.33
N LEU A 112 2.66 -3.25 -3.04
CA LEU A 112 2.55 -3.44 -4.48
C LEU A 112 1.28 -4.24 -4.84
N LEU A 113 1.00 -5.33 -4.12
CA LEU A 113 -0.24 -6.09 -4.31
C LEU A 113 -1.47 -5.20 -4.11
N GLN A 114 -1.50 -4.40 -3.04
CA GLN A 114 -2.59 -3.46 -2.76
C GLN A 114 -2.70 -2.37 -3.82
N THR A 115 -1.58 -1.80 -4.27
CA THR A 115 -1.55 -0.76 -5.32
C THR A 115 -2.15 -1.25 -6.63
N PHE A 116 -1.94 -2.52 -6.97
CA PHE A 116 -2.49 -3.13 -8.18
C PHE A 116 -3.80 -3.91 -7.93
N ASN A 117 -4.41 -3.76 -6.76
CA ASN A 117 -5.63 -4.47 -6.32
C ASN A 117 -5.55 -5.98 -6.50
N LEU A 118 -4.41 -6.55 -6.18
CA LEU A 118 -4.19 -7.98 -6.12
C LEU A 118 -4.38 -8.46 -4.68
N SER A 119 -4.86 -9.70 -4.53
CA SER A 119 -5.07 -10.29 -3.20
C SER A 119 -3.74 -10.49 -2.46
N THR A 120 -3.64 -9.98 -1.24
CA THR A 120 -2.50 -10.19 -0.33
C THR A 120 -2.59 -11.50 0.44
N LYS A 121 -3.78 -12.12 0.48
CA LYS A 121 -4.09 -13.28 1.34
C LYS A 121 -3.11 -14.44 1.14
N ARG A 122 -2.83 -14.79 -0.12
CA ARG A 122 -1.89 -15.89 -0.41
C ARG A 122 -0.47 -15.60 0.09
N LEU A 123 0.02 -14.38 -0.13
CA LEU A 123 1.36 -13.98 0.34
C LEU A 123 1.44 -14.03 1.87
N ILE A 124 0.42 -13.51 2.58
CA ILE A 124 0.38 -13.53 4.05
C ILE A 124 0.38 -14.97 4.58
N GLN A 125 -0.42 -15.87 3.98
CA GLN A 125 -0.49 -17.27 4.38
C GLN A 125 0.84 -18.00 4.15
N THR A 126 1.45 -17.84 2.97
CA THR A 126 2.76 -18.45 2.68
C THR A 126 3.88 -17.86 3.54
N GLN A 127 3.81 -16.55 3.85
CA GLN A 127 4.74 -15.90 4.75
C GLN A 127 4.67 -16.47 6.17
N ARG A 128 3.45 -16.65 6.69
CA ARG A 128 3.23 -17.26 8.01
C ARG A 128 3.82 -18.67 8.07
N GLN A 129 3.58 -19.47 7.02
CA GLN A 129 4.12 -20.82 6.92
C GLN A 129 5.65 -20.82 6.86
N ALA A 130 6.24 -19.92 6.06
CA ALA A 130 7.69 -19.82 5.91
C ALA A 130 8.42 -19.43 7.21
N LEU A 131 7.78 -18.68 8.09
CA LEU A 131 8.37 -18.24 9.37
C LEU A 131 7.96 -19.12 10.56
N SER A 132 7.07 -20.09 10.38
CA SER A 132 6.49 -20.88 11.49
C SER A 132 7.54 -21.61 12.32
N GLU A 133 8.48 -22.30 11.70
CA GLU A 133 9.53 -23.04 12.38
C GLU A 133 10.45 -22.11 13.17
N VAL A 134 10.94 -21.04 12.53
CA VAL A 134 11.83 -20.06 13.16
C VAL A 134 11.15 -19.36 14.33
N THR A 135 9.91 -18.95 14.17
CA THR A 135 9.16 -18.27 15.24
C THR A 135 8.87 -19.21 16.39
N THR A 136 8.48 -20.45 16.14
CA THR A 136 8.26 -21.47 17.18
C THR A 136 9.54 -21.71 17.99
N THR A 137 10.67 -21.88 17.33
CA THR A 137 11.97 -22.07 17.98
C THR A 137 12.37 -20.87 18.85
N LEU A 138 12.22 -19.65 18.31
CA LEU A 138 12.56 -18.43 19.04
C LEU A 138 11.62 -18.19 20.24
N LEU A 139 10.34 -18.53 20.13
CA LEU A 139 9.38 -18.37 21.22
C LEU A 139 9.57 -19.38 22.33
N ALA A 140 10.07 -20.58 22.03
CA ALA A 140 10.40 -21.62 23.00
C ALA A 140 11.73 -21.39 23.72
N ASP A 141 12.60 -20.50 23.22
CA ASP A 141 13.89 -20.19 23.84
C ASP A 141 13.69 -19.49 25.19
N SER A 142 14.11 -20.11 26.28
CA SER A 142 14.01 -19.59 27.67
C SER A 142 15.22 -18.76 28.10
N ALA A 143 16.23 -18.59 27.24
CA ALA A 143 17.43 -17.84 27.59
C ALA A 143 17.11 -16.38 27.93
N SER A 144 17.76 -15.86 29.00
CA SER A 144 17.54 -14.51 29.52
C SER A 144 18.59 -13.51 29.02
N THR A 145 19.36 -13.84 27.99
CA THR A 145 20.30 -12.90 27.40
C THR A 145 19.54 -11.79 26.64
N PRO A 146 20.07 -10.55 26.60
CA PRO A 146 19.44 -9.46 25.84
C PRO A 146 19.15 -9.83 24.39
N ALA A 147 20.03 -10.60 23.74
CA ALA A 147 19.85 -11.07 22.38
C ALA A 147 18.69 -12.07 22.24
N ALA A 148 18.54 -13.01 23.17
CA ALA A 148 17.44 -13.97 23.18
C ALA A 148 16.08 -13.27 23.43
N ILE A 149 16.05 -12.33 24.39
CA ILE A 149 14.86 -11.50 24.66
C ILE A 149 14.46 -10.74 23.39
N TRP A 150 15.40 -10.05 22.75
CA TRP A 150 15.15 -9.30 21.52
C TRP A 150 14.59 -10.18 20.40
N ARG A 151 15.17 -11.36 20.17
CA ARG A 151 14.71 -12.30 19.14
C ARG A 151 13.30 -12.82 19.41
N ARG A 152 12.96 -13.12 20.67
CA ARG A 152 11.59 -13.52 21.05
C ARG A 152 10.57 -12.41 20.79
N GLU A 153 10.91 -11.18 21.16
CA GLU A 153 10.02 -10.04 20.89
C GLU A 153 9.82 -9.77 19.41
N GLN A 154 10.87 -9.91 18.61
CA GLN A 154 10.74 -9.84 17.14
C GLN A 154 9.83 -10.94 16.60
N ALA A 155 9.94 -12.18 17.10
CA ALA A 155 9.07 -13.28 16.68
C ALA A 155 7.61 -13.02 17.05
N ARG A 156 7.32 -12.55 18.27
CA ARG A 156 5.96 -12.16 18.70
C ARG A 156 5.37 -11.06 17.84
N THR A 157 6.16 -10.03 17.59
CA THR A 157 5.74 -8.89 16.77
C THR A 157 5.47 -9.31 15.33
N ALA A 158 6.33 -10.18 14.76
CA ALA A 158 6.16 -10.70 13.42
C ALA A 158 4.83 -11.45 13.26
N MET A 159 4.52 -12.35 14.20
CA MET A 159 3.27 -13.12 14.14
C MET A 159 2.05 -12.24 14.31
N ARG A 160 2.03 -11.34 15.29
CA ARG A 160 0.94 -10.38 15.50
C ARG A 160 0.73 -9.49 14.26
N PHE A 161 1.80 -9.00 13.67
CA PHE A 161 1.73 -8.20 12.44
C PHE A 161 1.07 -8.96 11.28
N LEU A 162 1.43 -10.24 11.08
CA LEU A 162 0.81 -11.08 10.05
C LEU A 162 -0.66 -11.37 10.36
N ASP A 163 -1.04 -11.51 11.66
CA ASP A 163 -2.43 -11.69 12.09
C ASP A 163 -3.27 -10.44 11.81
N GLU A 164 -2.75 -9.26 12.12
CA GLU A 164 -3.42 -7.99 11.84
C GLU A 164 -3.60 -7.75 10.34
N LEU A 165 -2.60 -8.09 9.51
CA LEU A 165 -2.72 -7.99 8.05
C LEU A 165 -3.76 -8.97 7.48
N ASP A 166 -3.86 -10.19 8.02
CA ASP A 166 -4.86 -11.18 7.59
C ASP A 166 -6.27 -10.73 7.99
N GLY A 167 -6.45 -10.21 9.20
CA GLY A 167 -7.69 -9.60 9.67
C GLY A 167 -8.11 -8.38 8.85
N ALA A 168 -7.17 -7.50 8.50
CA ALA A 168 -7.42 -6.35 7.65
C ALA A 168 -7.79 -6.75 6.21
N SER A 169 -7.30 -7.90 5.73
CA SER A 169 -7.66 -8.45 4.42
C SER A 169 -9.10 -8.98 4.35
N GLN A 170 -9.75 -9.20 5.49
CA GLN A 170 -11.15 -9.67 5.58
C GLN A 170 -12.14 -8.50 5.70
N THR A 171 -11.68 -7.29 6.01
CA THR A 171 -12.53 -6.11 5.96
C THR A 171 -12.72 -5.74 4.49
N PRO A 172 -13.94 -5.64 3.96
CA PRO A 172 -14.16 -5.22 2.59
C PRO A 172 -13.54 -3.82 2.44
N SER A 173 -12.43 -3.75 1.72
CA SER A 173 -11.86 -2.47 1.31
C SER A 173 -12.87 -1.85 0.37
N ILE A 174 -13.57 -0.82 0.82
CA ILE A 174 -14.33 0.00 -0.10
C ILE A 174 -13.28 0.59 -1.06
N GLU A 175 -13.32 0.13 -2.31
CA GLU A 175 -12.39 0.50 -3.40
C GLU A 175 -12.59 1.96 -3.81
N ILE A 176 -12.19 2.92 -2.97
CA ILE A 176 -12.32 4.35 -3.28
C ILE A 176 -11.09 4.91 -3.99
N LYS A 177 -9.93 4.25 -3.87
CA LYS A 177 -8.68 4.76 -4.47
C LYS A 177 -8.60 4.68 -6.00
N LYS A 178 -9.49 3.94 -6.68
CA LYS A 178 -9.41 3.72 -8.14
C LYS A 178 -10.19 4.71 -9.00
N GLN A 179 -11.21 5.36 -8.48
CA GLN A 179 -12.07 6.24 -9.28
C GLN A 179 -11.78 7.73 -9.17
N PHE A 180 -11.08 8.18 -8.12
CA PHE A 180 -10.88 9.62 -7.91
C PHE A 180 -9.47 9.93 -7.41
N GLN A 181 -8.72 10.77 -8.15
CA GLN A 181 -7.55 11.46 -7.61
C GLN A 181 -8.04 12.62 -6.73
N ILE A 182 -8.20 12.36 -5.43
CA ILE A 182 -8.73 13.33 -4.49
C ILE A 182 -7.59 13.92 -3.66
N SER A 183 -7.51 15.25 -3.63
CA SER A 183 -6.52 15.99 -2.82
C SER A 183 -6.85 16.03 -1.32
N ALA A 184 -8.01 15.52 -0.91
CA ALA A 184 -8.40 15.46 0.49
C ALA A 184 -7.58 14.42 1.26
N ARG A 185 -6.81 14.86 2.25
CA ARG A 185 -5.97 13.99 3.08
C ARG A 185 -6.73 13.29 4.20
N ASN A 186 -7.81 13.93 4.69
CA ASN A 186 -8.65 13.37 5.75
C ASN A 186 -9.77 12.54 5.12
N GLN A 187 -9.79 11.26 5.43
CA GLN A 187 -10.76 10.28 4.92
C GLN A 187 -11.26 9.46 6.11
N LEU A 188 -12.55 9.56 6.42
CA LEU A 188 -13.19 8.83 7.50
C LEU A 188 -14.25 7.90 6.95
N ARG A 189 -14.17 6.62 7.28
CA ARG A 189 -15.23 5.66 6.97
C ARG A 189 -16.43 5.96 7.85
N ALA A 190 -17.61 5.95 7.25
CA ALA A 190 -18.85 6.24 7.93
C ALA A 190 -20.01 5.43 7.36
N GLN A 191 -21.04 5.27 8.15
CA GLN A 191 -22.31 4.74 7.70
C GLN A 191 -23.34 5.87 7.68
N VAL A 192 -24.15 5.95 6.63
CA VAL A 192 -25.26 6.90 6.56
C VAL A 192 -26.31 6.50 7.60
N ALA A 193 -26.49 7.33 8.62
CA ALA A 193 -27.52 7.11 9.63
C ALA A 193 -28.87 7.65 9.16
N LYS A 194 -28.86 8.81 8.46
CA LYS A 194 -30.08 9.48 7.96
C LYS A 194 -29.73 10.43 6.83
N VAL A 195 -30.63 10.55 5.86
CA VAL A 195 -30.62 11.61 4.85
C VAL A 195 -31.88 12.47 5.00
N ARG A 196 -31.71 13.78 4.98
CA ARG A 196 -32.82 14.76 4.91
C ARG A 196 -32.69 15.53 3.62
N HIS A 197 -33.63 15.35 2.71
CA HIS A 197 -33.70 16.09 1.47
C HIS A 197 -34.44 17.43 1.68
N GLY A 198 -33.82 18.50 1.21
CA GLY A 198 -34.47 19.79 0.95
C GLY A 198 -34.67 20.00 -0.55
N ASP A 199 -35.10 21.17 -0.97
CA ASP A 199 -35.37 21.43 -2.39
C ASP A 199 -34.09 21.40 -3.25
N THR A 200 -33.00 21.96 -2.76
CA THR A 200 -31.71 22.05 -3.48
C THR A 200 -30.55 21.38 -2.77
N LEU A 201 -30.63 21.20 -1.46
CA LEU A 201 -29.59 20.63 -0.63
C LEU A 201 -30.11 19.45 0.17
N SER A 202 -29.26 18.48 0.41
CA SER A 202 -29.51 17.33 1.28
C SER A 202 -28.53 17.35 2.45
N THR A 203 -29.04 17.10 3.65
CA THR A 203 -28.23 16.91 4.85
C THR A 203 -28.08 15.44 5.12
N VAL A 204 -26.85 14.96 5.16
CA VAL A 204 -26.48 13.56 5.41
C VAL A 204 -25.88 13.47 6.80
N TYR A 205 -26.49 12.64 7.64
CA TYR A 205 -26.00 12.32 8.98
C TYR A 205 -25.21 11.03 8.90
N LEU A 206 -23.97 11.06 9.34
CA LEU A 206 -23.01 9.97 9.27
C LEU A 206 -22.69 9.47 10.67
N ALA A 207 -22.74 8.18 10.86
CA ALA A 207 -22.23 7.50 12.05
C ALA A 207 -20.79 7.09 11.80
N LEU A 208 -19.90 7.45 12.72
CA LEU A 208 -18.48 7.08 12.76
C LEU A 208 -18.22 6.16 13.96
N GLU A 209 -17.25 5.30 13.89
CA GLU A 209 -16.81 4.49 15.03
C GLU A 209 -15.70 5.20 15.83
N PRO A 210 -15.66 5.07 17.17
CA PRO A 210 -16.70 4.59 18.08
C PRO A 210 -17.67 5.73 18.52
N ASN A 211 -18.96 5.57 18.27
CA ASN A 211 -20.04 6.47 18.74
C ASN A 211 -19.89 7.98 18.40
N GLN A 212 -19.23 8.28 17.30
CA GLN A 212 -19.11 9.66 16.81
C GLN A 212 -20.09 9.89 15.65
N THR A 213 -20.52 11.12 15.49
CA THR A 213 -21.40 11.52 14.38
C THR A 213 -20.81 12.68 13.61
N MET A 214 -21.05 12.71 12.31
CA MET A 214 -20.67 13.81 11.44
C MET A 214 -21.88 14.20 10.60
N THR A 215 -22.02 15.49 10.31
CA THR A 215 -23.05 15.98 9.40
C THR A 215 -22.38 16.57 8.16
N SER A 216 -22.88 16.20 7.00
CA SER A 216 -22.46 16.73 5.71
C SER A 216 -23.66 17.33 4.98
N THR A 217 -23.45 18.43 4.28
CA THR A 217 -24.45 19.03 3.39
C THR A 217 -23.92 18.96 1.97
N ILE A 218 -24.72 18.36 1.09
CA ILE A 218 -24.41 18.19 -0.35
C ILE A 218 -25.62 18.65 -1.17
N THR A 219 -25.45 18.80 -2.48
CA THR A 219 -26.60 19.07 -3.36
C THR A 219 -27.55 17.87 -3.37
N ARG A 220 -28.82 18.13 -3.63
CA ARG A 220 -29.82 17.06 -3.75
C ARG A 220 -29.44 16.08 -4.87
N ASP A 221 -29.06 16.62 -6.03
CA ASP A 221 -28.63 15.80 -7.17
C ASP A 221 -27.45 14.90 -6.80
N ALA A 222 -26.47 15.40 -6.07
CA ALA A 222 -25.34 14.57 -5.61
C ALA A 222 -25.78 13.47 -4.62
N ALA A 223 -26.77 13.72 -3.77
CA ALA A 223 -27.30 12.69 -2.87
C ALA A 223 -28.04 11.59 -3.64
N ASP A 224 -28.77 11.98 -4.68
CA ASP A 224 -29.53 11.09 -5.56
C ASP A 224 -28.56 10.28 -6.46
N ASP A 225 -27.57 10.91 -7.09
CA ASP A 225 -26.52 10.28 -7.89
C ASP A 225 -25.73 9.23 -7.12
N LEU A 226 -25.42 9.52 -5.85
CA LEU A 226 -24.73 8.61 -4.94
C LEU A 226 -25.68 7.55 -4.33
N SER A 227 -26.99 7.63 -4.62
CA SER A 227 -28.02 6.73 -4.07
C SER A 227 -27.92 6.57 -2.55
N LEU A 228 -27.73 7.67 -1.82
CA LEU A 228 -27.51 7.64 -0.38
C LEU A 228 -28.79 7.29 0.38
N ALA A 229 -28.71 6.20 1.14
CA ALA A 229 -29.79 5.72 2.00
C ALA A 229 -29.25 5.35 3.39
N PRO A 230 -30.09 5.33 4.44
CA PRO A 230 -29.70 4.81 5.74
C PRO A 230 -29.08 3.42 5.61
N GLY A 231 -27.92 3.19 6.23
CA GLY A 231 -27.13 1.96 6.11
C GLY A 231 -26.05 1.97 5.02
N SER A 232 -26.08 2.91 4.07
CA SER A 232 -25.05 3.03 3.03
C SER A 232 -23.67 3.25 3.66
N GLN A 233 -22.68 2.48 3.22
CA GLN A 233 -21.28 2.67 3.59
C GLN A 233 -20.65 3.76 2.71
N VAL A 234 -20.07 4.77 3.34
CA VAL A 234 -19.49 5.93 2.64
C VAL A 234 -18.13 6.29 3.22
N VAL A 235 -17.41 7.17 2.53
CA VAL A 235 -16.21 7.81 3.06
C VAL A 235 -16.44 9.33 3.08
N ALA A 236 -16.35 9.93 4.25
CA ALA A 236 -16.33 11.37 4.39
C ALA A 236 -14.94 11.91 4.06
N LEU A 237 -14.87 12.86 3.14
CA LEU A 237 -13.64 13.46 2.64
C LEU A 237 -13.62 14.95 2.98
N PHE A 238 -12.53 15.42 3.58
CA PHE A 238 -12.38 16.86 3.85
C PHE A 238 -10.93 17.30 3.80
N LYS A 239 -10.70 18.54 3.39
CA LYS A 239 -9.37 19.11 3.29
C LYS A 239 -8.79 19.38 4.67
N ALA A 240 -7.47 19.18 4.83
CA ALA A 240 -6.79 19.48 6.10
C ALA A 240 -6.94 20.93 6.54
N THR A 241 -7.10 21.86 5.60
CA THR A 241 -7.33 23.29 5.85
C THR A 241 -8.73 23.64 6.37
N GLU A 242 -9.67 22.69 6.32
CA GLU A 242 -11.07 22.88 6.77
C GLU A 242 -11.31 22.29 8.16
N VAL A 243 -10.28 21.68 8.75
CA VAL A 243 -10.34 21.12 10.11
C VAL A 243 -10.12 22.22 11.12
N MET A 244 -11.08 22.42 12.00
CA MET A 244 -10.95 23.29 13.18
C MET A 244 -10.59 22.44 14.39
N ILE A 245 -9.66 22.92 15.21
CA ILE A 245 -9.23 22.27 16.45
C ILE A 245 -9.74 23.10 17.62
N ALA A 246 -10.43 22.45 18.55
CA ALA A 246 -10.84 23.04 19.81
C ALA A 246 -10.26 22.22 20.97
N GLN A 247 -9.80 22.91 22.00
CA GLN A 247 -9.36 22.32 23.26
C GLN A 247 -10.34 22.71 24.36
N SER A 248 -10.74 21.75 25.21
CA SER A 248 -11.53 22.10 26.39
C SER A 248 -10.70 22.97 27.34
N ILE A 249 -11.22 24.13 27.70
CA ILE A 249 -10.66 24.93 28.80
C ILE A 249 -11.10 24.21 30.08
N ALA A 250 -10.15 23.62 30.82
CA ALA A 250 -10.42 23.11 32.15
C ALA A 250 -10.93 24.29 32.99
N GLU A 251 -12.13 24.20 33.55
CA GLU A 251 -12.59 25.15 34.57
C GLU A 251 -11.57 25.10 35.71
N VAL A 252 -10.88 26.23 35.91
CA VAL A 252 -10.06 26.45 37.10
C VAL A 252 -11.07 26.65 38.23
N GLY A 253 -11.34 25.59 39.00
CA GLY A 253 -12.07 25.62 40.27
C GLY A 253 -11.12 25.99 41.42
#